data_d186a84af69645365ef5e023fb77b82a
#
_entry.id   d186a84af69645365ef5e023fb77b82a
#
_cell.length_a   1.000
_cell.length_b   1.000
_cell.length_c   1.000
_cell.angle_alpha   90.00
_cell.angle_beta   90.00
_cell.angle_gamma   90.00
#
_symmetry.space_group_name_H-M   'P 1'
#
loop_
_entity.id
_entity.type
_entity.pdbx_description
1 polymer ?
#
loop_
_entity_poly.entity_id
_entity_poly.type
_entity_poly.pdbx_seq_one_letter_code
_entity_poly.pdbx_strand_id
1 'polypeptide(L)'
;ATIEVETECAKPISKHLIGIFFEDINYAADGGLYAELVQNRDFEYSSKDGSRQGWDATYAWAVKEGDAAAAVTIAAADPIHPNNPHYAVLEARPGVTLQNDGFDGISLKKGEKYDFSLFARVAPGSKGGKVVVCLLDQTGREIARSSVNVSSKEWKKQQTVLTANADVRAAVLSLQPQTVGTLHLDMISLFPQNTFKGHKNGLRADLAQTLADLHPRFVRFPGGCVAHGDGIDNIYDWKGSIGPLEARKPLRNLWGYHQTRGLGYFEYFRFCEDIGAEPLPVLAAGVPCQNSGTHSHYADNCPQGANKELMRYGQQGGIPMEEMPAEAGHPKPFNLKYIGIGNEDMITEVFEERFAMIYKAVREKHPEITVVGTVGPFYEGTDYAEGWRLATELGVPMVDEHYYVDPGWM
;
A
#
# COMPACT_ATOMS: atom_id res chain seq x y z
N ALA A 1 -2.21 38.87 24.23
CA ALA A 1 -2.77 39.39 22.97
C ALA A 1 -4.27 39.05 22.96
N THR A 2 -5.10 40.01 22.61
CA THR A 2 -6.54 39.83 22.42
C THR A 2 -6.76 39.72 20.89
N ILE A 3 -7.43 38.69 20.45
CA ILE A 3 -7.87 38.55 19.07
C ILE A 3 -9.34 38.95 19.01
N GLU A 4 -9.67 39.97 18.25
CA GLU A 4 -11.03 40.39 17.99
C GLU A 4 -11.46 39.82 16.63
N VAL A 5 -12.58 39.09 16.60
CA VAL A 5 -13.10 38.47 15.40
C VAL A 5 -14.32 39.25 14.94
N GLU A 6 -14.23 39.92 13.79
CA GLU A 6 -15.34 40.61 13.16
C GLU A 6 -16.20 39.63 12.35
N THR A 7 -17.24 39.10 12.95
CA THR A 7 -18.11 38.10 12.32
C THR A 7 -18.99 38.68 11.19
N GLU A 8 -19.22 40.01 11.18
CA GLU A 8 -19.99 40.68 10.15
C GLU A 8 -19.29 40.73 8.78
N CYS A 9 -17.93 40.60 8.81
CA CYS A 9 -17.10 40.56 7.60
C CYS A 9 -16.77 39.14 7.14
N ALA A 10 -17.38 38.14 7.75
CA ALA A 10 -17.10 36.73 7.43
C ALA A 10 -17.49 36.41 5.98
N LYS A 11 -16.52 35.84 5.24
CA LYS A 11 -16.75 35.31 3.89
C LYS A 11 -16.93 33.80 3.98
N PRO A 12 -17.80 33.20 3.15
CA PRO A 12 -17.90 31.76 3.09
C PRO A 12 -16.59 31.19 2.57
N ILE A 13 -16.04 30.23 3.32
CA ILE A 13 -14.88 29.45 2.90
C ILE A 13 -15.33 28.19 2.14
N SER A 14 -14.49 27.75 1.20
CA SER A 14 -14.75 26.49 0.49
C SER A 14 -14.92 25.33 1.48
N LYS A 15 -15.93 24.51 1.26
CA LYS A 15 -16.10 23.25 2.02
C LYS A 15 -14.93 22.25 1.79
N HIS A 16 -14.09 22.49 0.77
CA HIS A 16 -12.94 21.68 0.42
C HIS A 16 -11.60 22.34 0.79
N LEU A 17 -11.61 23.34 1.68
CA LEU A 17 -10.39 24.07 2.04
C LEU A 17 -9.32 23.18 2.66
N ILE A 18 -9.72 22.16 3.45
CA ILE A 18 -8.79 21.30 4.17
C ILE A 18 -8.99 19.84 3.73
N GLY A 19 -7.94 19.23 3.25
CA GLY A 19 -7.86 17.82 2.92
C GLY A 19 -6.56 17.21 3.39
N ILE A 20 -6.41 15.91 3.17
CA ILE A 20 -5.18 15.16 3.42
C ILE A 20 -4.62 14.72 2.08
N PHE A 21 -3.32 14.94 1.88
CA PHE A 21 -2.55 14.22 0.89
C PHE A 21 -1.85 13.05 1.59
N PHE A 22 -2.13 11.84 1.11
CA PHE A 22 -1.46 10.62 1.56
C PHE A 22 -0.60 10.07 0.43
N GLU A 23 0.68 9.97 0.67
CA GLU A 23 1.62 9.24 -0.16
C GLU A 23 2.33 8.18 0.68
N ASP A 24 2.52 6.99 0.09
CA ASP A 24 3.33 5.97 0.74
C ASP A 24 4.82 6.35 0.61
N ILE A 25 5.25 7.24 1.48
CA ILE A 25 6.61 7.72 1.67
C ILE A 25 7.02 7.48 3.13
N ASN A 26 8.27 7.12 3.38
CA ASN A 26 8.77 6.82 4.72
C ASN A 26 7.94 5.75 5.48
N TYR A 27 7.53 4.70 4.77
CA TYR A 27 6.69 3.62 5.33
C TYR A 27 5.33 4.11 5.86
N ALA A 28 4.69 5.04 5.13
CA ALA A 28 3.41 5.59 5.56
C ALA A 28 2.27 4.55 5.49
N ALA A 29 2.33 3.59 4.55
CA ALA A 29 1.39 2.48 4.45
C ALA A 29 1.87 1.27 5.26
N ASP A 30 2.69 0.38 4.68
CA ASP A 30 3.27 -0.76 5.38
C ASP A 30 4.21 -0.28 6.49
N GLY A 31 3.97 -0.71 7.74
CA GLY A 31 4.70 -0.20 8.91
C GLY A 31 4.17 1.12 9.48
N GLY A 32 3.24 1.77 8.78
CA GLY A 32 2.58 3.02 9.16
C GLY A 32 1.08 2.85 9.41
N LEU A 33 0.25 3.42 8.52
CA LEU A 33 -1.20 3.44 8.66
C LEU A 33 -1.84 2.06 8.54
N TYR A 34 -1.28 1.15 7.73
CA TYR A 34 -1.75 -0.22 7.60
C TYR A 34 -1.36 -1.05 8.82
N ALA A 35 -2.31 -1.77 9.40
CA ALA A 35 -2.10 -2.43 10.68
C ALA A 35 -1.39 -3.78 10.61
N GLU A 36 -0.83 -4.19 9.47
CA GLU A 36 0.03 -5.38 9.37
C GLU A 36 1.30 -5.19 10.19
N LEU A 37 1.57 -6.13 11.09
CA LEU A 37 2.71 -6.08 12.01
C LEU A 37 3.93 -6.87 11.52
N VAL A 38 3.75 -7.73 10.50
CA VAL A 38 4.82 -8.54 9.92
C VAL A 38 5.42 -7.82 8.71
N GLN A 39 6.71 -7.57 8.74
CA GLN A 39 7.44 -7.05 7.59
C GLN A 39 7.82 -8.19 6.65
N ASN A 40 7.75 -7.97 5.32
CA ASN A 40 8.05 -8.99 4.31
C ASN A 40 7.24 -10.28 4.52
N ARG A 41 5.93 -10.14 4.66
CA ARG A 41 5.01 -11.25 4.91
C ARG A 41 4.91 -12.27 3.77
N ASP A 42 5.25 -11.83 2.57
CA ASP A 42 5.08 -12.51 1.28
C ASP A 42 6.41 -12.94 0.65
N PHE A 43 7.56 -12.70 1.30
CA PHE A 43 8.89 -13.02 0.79
C PHE A 43 9.24 -12.42 -0.57
N GLU A 44 8.59 -11.30 -0.93
CA GLU A 44 8.77 -10.62 -2.22
C GLU A 44 9.79 -9.47 -2.17
N TYR A 45 10.39 -9.18 -1.01
CA TYR A 45 11.44 -8.17 -0.92
C TYR A 45 12.65 -8.55 -1.77
N SER A 46 13.23 -7.56 -2.42
CA SER A 46 14.38 -7.73 -3.30
C SER A 46 15.39 -6.59 -3.19
N SER A 47 16.61 -6.83 -3.68
CA SER A 47 17.62 -5.78 -3.77
C SER A 47 17.22 -4.61 -4.67
N LYS A 48 16.24 -4.79 -5.55
CA LYS A 48 15.69 -3.73 -6.39
C LYS A 48 14.82 -2.75 -5.59
N ASP A 49 14.17 -3.21 -4.53
CA ASP A 49 13.33 -2.37 -3.68
C ASP A 49 14.16 -1.47 -2.79
N GLY A 50 15.18 -2.02 -2.15
CA GLY A 50 16.02 -1.34 -1.18
C GLY A 50 17.49 -1.66 -1.33
N SER A 51 18.10 -1.25 -2.43
CA SER A 51 19.53 -1.56 -2.75
C SER A 51 20.52 -1.08 -1.68
N ARG A 52 20.20 0.01 -0.98
CA ARG A 52 21.04 0.55 0.10
C ARG A 52 20.89 -0.22 1.41
N GLN A 53 19.81 -0.95 1.60
CA GLN A 53 19.49 -1.72 2.79
C GLN A 53 19.97 -3.17 2.71
N GLY A 54 20.42 -3.62 1.52
CA GLY A 54 20.81 -5.02 1.31
C GLY A 54 19.63 -5.99 1.40
N TRP A 55 18.44 -5.58 0.98
CA TRP A 55 17.24 -6.39 1.05
C TRP A 55 17.28 -7.57 0.10
N ASP A 56 16.73 -8.67 0.58
CA ASP A 56 16.45 -9.89 -0.19
C ASP A 56 15.12 -10.51 0.25
N ALA A 57 14.74 -11.62 -0.35
CA ALA A 57 13.47 -12.28 -0.04
C ALA A 57 13.37 -12.81 1.39
N THR A 58 14.46 -12.91 2.14
CA THR A 58 14.46 -13.29 3.57
C THR A 58 14.54 -12.11 4.52
N TYR A 59 14.61 -10.88 4.00
CA TYR A 59 14.70 -9.69 4.84
C TYR A 59 13.60 -9.67 5.91
N ALA A 60 13.95 -9.22 7.11
CA ALA A 60 13.15 -9.23 8.34
C ALA A 60 12.86 -10.63 8.91
N TRP A 61 13.28 -11.71 8.24
CA TRP A 61 13.16 -13.07 8.74
C TRP A 61 14.51 -13.62 9.18
N ALA A 62 14.54 -14.20 10.36
CA ALA A 62 15.74 -14.82 10.93
C ALA A 62 15.42 -16.21 11.47
N VAL A 63 16.33 -17.18 11.19
CA VAL A 63 16.29 -18.47 11.86
C VAL A 63 17.15 -18.38 13.12
N LYS A 64 16.55 -18.74 14.26
CA LYS A 64 17.23 -18.87 15.56
C LYS A 64 17.26 -20.33 15.94
N GLU A 65 18.38 -20.74 16.57
CA GLU A 65 18.65 -22.12 16.98
C GLU A 65 18.79 -23.13 15.82
N GLY A 66 19.83 -23.96 15.89
CA GLY A 66 20.22 -24.88 14.85
C GLY A 66 21.22 -24.27 13.86
N ASP A 67 21.57 -25.01 12.81
CA ASP A 67 22.38 -24.51 11.69
C ASP A 67 21.53 -23.57 10.84
N ALA A 68 21.62 -22.28 11.16
CA ALA A 68 20.72 -21.25 10.67
C ALA A 68 20.69 -21.10 9.14
N ALA A 69 21.82 -21.31 8.46
CA ALA A 69 21.93 -21.11 7.03
C ALA A 69 21.21 -22.18 6.18
N ALA A 70 20.92 -23.35 6.76
CA ALA A 70 20.28 -24.46 6.06
C ALA A 70 18.79 -24.61 6.35
N ALA A 71 18.23 -23.80 7.26
CA ALA A 71 16.88 -24.03 7.76
C ALA A 71 15.78 -23.31 6.96
N VAL A 72 16.11 -22.25 6.23
CA VAL A 72 15.16 -21.50 5.38
C VAL A 72 15.79 -21.18 4.03
N THR A 73 15.07 -21.49 2.96
CA THR A 73 15.39 -21.06 1.58
C THR A 73 14.14 -20.50 0.93
N ILE A 74 14.31 -19.80 -0.19
CA ILE A 74 13.19 -19.23 -0.95
C ILE A 74 12.99 -20.06 -2.22
N ALA A 75 11.74 -20.36 -2.53
CA ALA A 75 11.33 -21.05 -3.75
C ALA A 75 10.23 -20.27 -4.47
N ALA A 76 10.04 -20.57 -5.77
CA ALA A 76 9.05 -19.93 -6.61
C ALA A 76 8.25 -20.94 -7.46
N ALA A 77 8.45 -22.23 -7.26
CA ALA A 77 7.75 -23.26 -8.02
C ALA A 77 6.37 -23.52 -7.40
N ASP A 78 5.31 -23.39 -8.20
CA ASP A 78 3.94 -23.61 -7.77
C ASP A 78 3.54 -22.70 -6.57
N PRO A 79 3.62 -21.36 -6.73
CA PRO A 79 3.32 -20.40 -5.69
C PRO A 79 1.82 -20.38 -5.34
N ILE A 80 1.48 -19.68 -4.25
CA ILE A 80 0.08 -19.45 -3.88
C ILE A 80 -0.66 -18.62 -4.94
N HIS A 81 0.01 -17.63 -5.52
CA HIS A 81 -0.53 -16.80 -6.59
C HIS A 81 0.62 -16.29 -7.48
N PRO A 82 0.42 -16.13 -8.81
CA PRO A 82 1.47 -15.64 -9.71
C PRO A 82 2.00 -14.24 -9.38
N ASN A 83 1.20 -13.39 -8.72
CA ASN A 83 1.62 -12.06 -8.29
C ASN A 83 2.54 -12.08 -7.06
N ASN A 84 2.55 -13.16 -6.30
CA ASN A 84 3.43 -13.41 -5.16
C ASN A 84 4.12 -14.76 -5.39
N PRO A 85 5.13 -14.79 -6.27
CA PRO A 85 5.75 -16.05 -6.71
C PRO A 85 6.68 -16.69 -5.69
N HIS A 86 7.16 -15.94 -4.70
CA HIS A 86 8.12 -16.44 -3.73
C HIS A 86 7.46 -16.94 -2.45
N TYR A 87 8.06 -17.93 -1.83
CA TYR A 87 7.64 -18.44 -0.53
C TYR A 87 8.83 -19.06 0.22
N ALA A 88 8.76 -19.11 1.54
CA ALA A 88 9.76 -19.74 2.38
C ALA A 88 9.62 -21.26 2.38
N VAL A 89 10.73 -21.96 2.21
CA VAL A 89 10.89 -23.39 2.42
C VAL A 89 11.63 -23.58 3.74
N LEU A 90 10.93 -24.06 4.76
CA LEU A 90 11.44 -24.22 6.12
C LEU A 90 11.74 -25.70 6.39
N GLU A 91 13.00 -26.02 6.68
CA GLU A 91 13.40 -27.32 7.21
C GLU A 91 13.01 -27.40 8.69
N ALA A 92 11.78 -27.86 8.90
CA ALA A 92 11.16 -27.92 10.21
C ALA A 92 11.73 -29.05 11.07
N ARG A 93 12.13 -28.71 12.30
CA ARG A 93 12.49 -29.64 13.36
C ARG A 93 12.31 -28.97 14.72
N PRO A 94 12.07 -29.71 15.82
CA PRO A 94 12.08 -29.14 17.15
C PRO A 94 13.39 -28.41 17.45
N GLY A 95 13.30 -27.18 18.02
CA GLY A 95 14.45 -26.31 18.27
C GLY A 95 14.77 -25.30 17.17
N VAL A 96 14.27 -25.47 15.94
CA VAL A 96 14.34 -24.44 14.91
C VAL A 96 13.20 -23.45 15.09
N THR A 97 13.51 -22.14 15.05
CA THR A 97 12.51 -21.08 15.10
C THR A 97 12.71 -20.10 13.95
N LEU A 98 11.64 -19.76 13.26
CA LEU A 98 11.60 -18.68 12.27
C LEU A 98 11.01 -17.44 12.93
N GLN A 99 11.74 -16.34 12.94
CA GLN A 99 11.37 -15.11 13.65
C GLN A 99 11.27 -13.92 12.72
N ASN A 100 10.35 -12.99 13.04
CA ASN A 100 10.17 -11.71 12.36
C ASN A 100 10.05 -10.60 13.39
N ASP A 101 10.86 -9.56 13.22
CA ASP A 101 10.90 -8.42 14.14
C ASP A 101 9.87 -7.33 13.79
N GLY A 102 9.07 -7.52 12.74
CA GLY A 102 8.15 -6.50 12.24
C GLY A 102 8.89 -5.28 11.68
N PHE A 103 8.26 -4.13 11.79
CA PHE A 103 8.84 -2.84 11.42
C PHE A 103 9.50 -2.20 12.66
N ASP A 104 10.78 -2.51 12.90
CA ASP A 104 11.55 -2.07 14.08
C ASP A 104 10.96 -2.53 15.44
N GLY A 105 10.35 -3.71 15.46
CA GLY A 105 9.72 -4.31 16.61
C GLY A 105 8.19 -4.25 16.61
N ILE A 106 7.57 -5.30 17.10
CA ILE A 106 6.11 -5.42 17.18
C ILE A 106 5.63 -4.84 18.51
N SER A 107 4.78 -3.81 18.44
CA SER A 107 4.19 -3.21 19.65
C SER A 107 2.95 -3.98 20.08
N LEU A 108 2.93 -4.42 21.34
CA LEU A 108 1.85 -5.19 21.94
C LEU A 108 1.26 -4.47 23.15
N LYS A 109 -0.06 -4.60 23.34
CA LYS A 109 -0.78 -4.10 24.51
C LYS A 109 -1.39 -5.26 25.28
N LYS A 110 -1.25 -5.23 26.61
CA LYS A 110 -1.80 -6.24 27.50
C LYS A 110 -3.31 -6.38 27.32
N GLY A 111 -3.75 -7.62 27.16
CA GLY A 111 -5.17 -7.97 26.96
C GLY A 111 -5.67 -7.85 25.54
N GLU A 112 -4.95 -7.19 24.65
CA GLU A 112 -5.32 -7.10 23.24
C GLU A 112 -5.08 -8.44 22.51
N LYS A 113 -5.90 -8.65 21.48
CA LYS A 113 -5.87 -9.84 20.64
C LYS A 113 -5.29 -9.51 19.27
N TYR A 114 -4.56 -10.45 18.76
CA TYR A 114 -3.88 -10.36 17.47
C TYR A 114 -4.25 -11.57 16.62
N ASP A 115 -4.77 -11.31 15.42
CA ASP A 115 -5.11 -12.32 14.44
C ASP A 115 -3.84 -12.71 13.67
N PHE A 116 -3.39 -13.93 13.89
CA PHE A 116 -2.31 -14.53 13.13
C PHE A 116 -2.87 -15.38 12.00
N SER A 117 -2.28 -15.28 10.82
CA SER A 117 -2.55 -16.18 9.69
C SER A 117 -1.30 -16.43 8.87
N LEU A 118 -1.29 -17.58 8.17
CA LEU A 118 -0.31 -17.89 7.15
C LEU A 118 -0.93 -18.84 6.12
N PHE A 119 -0.40 -18.86 4.92
CA PHE A 119 -0.62 -19.95 4.00
C PHE A 119 0.53 -20.96 4.14
N ALA A 120 0.17 -22.22 4.20
CA ALA A 120 1.16 -23.28 4.37
C ALA A 120 0.76 -24.56 3.65
N ARG A 121 1.77 -25.31 3.23
CA ARG A 121 1.66 -26.69 2.77
C ARG A 121 2.86 -27.53 3.20
N VAL A 122 2.69 -28.83 3.16
CA VAL A 122 3.76 -29.80 3.44
C VAL A 122 4.43 -30.17 2.13
N ALA A 123 5.77 -30.13 2.07
CA ALA A 123 6.51 -30.55 0.90
C ALA A 123 6.32 -32.05 0.60
N PRO A 124 6.42 -32.49 -0.68
CA PRO A 124 6.35 -33.89 -1.05
C PRO A 124 7.32 -34.76 -0.22
N GLY A 125 6.82 -35.88 0.31
CA GLY A 125 7.60 -36.79 1.15
C GLY A 125 7.78 -36.38 2.62
N SER A 126 7.42 -35.14 2.99
CA SER A 126 7.49 -34.66 4.36
C SER A 126 6.22 -34.94 5.14
N LYS A 127 6.34 -34.94 6.47
CA LYS A 127 5.21 -35.00 7.40
C LYS A 127 4.91 -33.61 7.92
N GLY A 128 3.65 -33.26 7.92
CA GLY A 128 3.15 -32.04 8.57
C GLY A 128 3.03 -32.21 10.07
N GLY A 129 2.62 -31.14 10.73
CA GLY A 129 2.39 -31.17 12.16
C GLY A 129 2.14 -29.78 12.75
N LYS A 130 2.21 -29.73 14.06
CA LYS A 130 1.96 -28.55 14.86
C LYS A 130 3.12 -27.54 14.67
N VAL A 131 2.76 -26.27 14.45
CA VAL A 131 3.64 -25.12 14.52
C VAL A 131 3.12 -24.22 15.64
N VAL A 132 3.92 -24.05 16.66
CA VAL A 132 3.63 -23.12 17.76
C VAL A 132 3.94 -21.72 17.29
N VAL A 133 3.05 -20.77 17.58
CA VAL A 133 3.16 -19.35 17.24
C VAL A 133 3.27 -18.58 18.55
N CYS A 134 4.37 -17.86 18.74
CA CYS A 134 4.61 -17.06 19.94
C CYS A 134 4.88 -15.60 19.58
N LEU A 135 4.50 -14.70 20.47
CA LEU A 135 5.04 -13.35 20.56
C LEU A 135 6.00 -13.29 21.73
N LEU A 136 7.24 -12.93 21.47
CA LEU A 136 8.32 -12.92 22.46
C LEU A 136 8.76 -11.48 22.72
N ASP A 137 9.10 -11.12 23.95
CA ASP A 137 9.81 -9.87 24.22
C ASP A 137 11.30 -10.01 23.89
N GLN A 138 12.05 -8.91 24.03
CA GLN A 138 13.48 -8.86 23.71
C GLN A 138 14.33 -9.77 24.59
N THR A 139 13.81 -10.23 25.74
CA THR A 139 14.50 -11.20 26.61
C THR A 139 14.20 -12.64 26.27
N GLY A 140 13.31 -12.87 25.26
CA GLY A 140 12.82 -14.19 24.87
C GLY A 140 11.64 -14.69 25.72
N ARG A 141 11.09 -13.86 26.62
CA ARG A 141 9.91 -14.21 27.43
C ARG A 141 8.67 -14.24 26.54
N GLU A 142 7.86 -15.28 26.72
CA GLU A 142 6.60 -15.46 25.98
C GLU A 142 5.53 -14.47 26.47
N ILE A 143 5.06 -13.64 25.55
CA ILE A 143 4.00 -12.64 25.76
C ILE A 143 2.64 -13.18 25.30
N ALA A 144 2.64 -13.98 24.24
CA ALA A 144 1.46 -14.68 23.75
C ALA A 144 1.86 -15.99 23.09
N ARG A 145 0.96 -16.99 23.14
CA ARG A 145 1.18 -18.31 22.55
C ARG A 145 -0.09 -18.87 21.97
N SER A 146 0.02 -19.47 20.82
CA SER A 146 -1.01 -20.26 20.18
C SER A 146 -0.38 -21.32 19.25
N SER A 147 -1.13 -21.95 18.39
CA SER A 147 -0.57 -22.89 17.40
C SER A 147 -1.49 -23.08 16.21
N VAL A 148 -0.90 -23.48 15.09
CA VAL A 148 -1.60 -23.94 13.89
C VAL A 148 -1.13 -25.36 13.54
N ASN A 149 -1.89 -26.07 12.69
CA ASN A 149 -1.50 -27.40 12.24
C ASN A 149 -1.35 -27.41 10.72
N VAL A 150 -0.12 -27.61 10.25
CA VAL A 150 0.21 -27.66 8.83
C VAL A 150 0.25 -29.12 8.39
N SER A 151 -0.77 -29.59 7.70
CA SER A 151 -0.90 -31.01 7.27
C SER A 151 -1.34 -31.18 5.81
N SER A 152 -1.76 -30.09 5.15
CA SER A 152 -2.18 -30.12 3.75
C SER A 152 -0.97 -30.20 2.82
N LYS A 153 -1.09 -30.93 1.72
CA LYS A 153 -0.12 -30.90 0.60
C LYS A 153 -0.38 -29.75 -0.37
N GLU A 154 -1.59 -29.19 -0.33
CA GLU A 154 -1.99 -28.01 -1.09
C GLU A 154 -1.89 -26.77 -0.20
N TRP A 155 -1.69 -25.61 -0.82
CA TRP A 155 -1.72 -24.33 -0.10
C TRP A 155 -3.03 -24.18 0.67
N LYS A 156 -2.92 -24.01 1.97
CA LYS A 156 -4.07 -23.82 2.84
C LYS A 156 -3.81 -22.75 3.87
N LYS A 157 -4.75 -21.82 3.98
CA LYS A 157 -4.70 -20.78 5.02
C LYS A 157 -4.91 -21.43 6.40
N GLN A 158 -4.00 -21.14 7.32
CA GLN A 158 -4.08 -21.45 8.73
C GLN A 158 -4.23 -20.15 9.50
N GLN A 159 -4.96 -20.17 10.60
CA GLN A 159 -5.17 -18.98 11.40
C GLN A 159 -5.36 -19.32 12.88
N THR A 160 -4.96 -18.41 13.74
CA THR A 160 -5.18 -18.48 15.19
C THR A 160 -5.16 -17.09 15.79
N VAL A 161 -5.58 -16.98 17.06
CA VAL A 161 -5.58 -15.73 17.81
C VAL A 161 -4.54 -15.80 18.92
N LEU A 162 -3.78 -14.73 19.09
CA LEU A 162 -2.81 -14.53 20.16
C LEU A 162 -3.36 -13.44 21.07
N THR A 163 -3.29 -13.65 22.42
CA THR A 163 -3.68 -12.63 23.39
C THR A 163 -2.46 -12.25 24.22
N ALA A 164 -2.08 -10.97 24.16
CA ALA A 164 -0.89 -10.49 24.87
C ALA A 164 -1.14 -10.42 26.38
N ASN A 165 -0.20 -10.94 27.18
CA ASN A 165 -0.27 -10.92 28.64
C ASN A 165 0.45 -9.72 29.27
N ALA A 166 1.17 -8.91 28.48
CA ALA A 166 1.90 -7.72 28.90
C ALA A 166 1.99 -6.68 27.78
N ASP A 167 2.29 -5.43 28.16
CA ASP A 167 2.69 -4.37 27.24
C ASP A 167 4.14 -4.57 26.83
N VAL A 168 4.41 -4.54 25.52
CA VAL A 168 5.76 -4.68 24.95
C VAL A 168 5.89 -3.73 23.78
N ARG A 169 6.99 -2.99 23.66
CA ARG A 169 7.24 -2.06 22.54
C ARG A 169 7.90 -2.71 21.34
N ALA A 170 8.70 -3.75 21.57
CA ALA A 170 9.47 -4.41 20.53
C ALA A 170 9.44 -5.94 20.75
N ALA A 171 8.29 -6.53 20.46
CA ALA A 171 8.15 -7.97 20.45
C ALA A 171 8.57 -8.55 19.10
N VAL A 172 8.77 -9.86 19.07
CA VAL A 172 9.16 -10.67 17.92
C VAL A 172 8.11 -11.75 17.71
N LEU A 173 7.65 -11.92 16.47
CA LEU A 173 6.87 -13.08 16.08
C LEU A 173 7.80 -14.29 15.91
N SER A 174 7.48 -15.42 16.53
CA SER A 174 8.27 -16.64 16.48
C SER A 174 7.42 -17.84 16.08
N LEU A 175 7.78 -18.49 14.98
CA LEU A 175 7.19 -19.74 14.51
C LEU A 175 8.09 -20.90 14.92
N GLN A 176 7.56 -21.87 15.68
CA GLN A 176 8.30 -22.97 16.32
C GLN A 176 7.71 -24.31 15.87
N PRO A 177 8.21 -24.91 14.79
CA PRO A 177 7.76 -26.24 14.36
C PRO A 177 7.98 -27.29 15.46
N GLN A 178 6.96 -28.13 15.67
CA GLN A 178 7.02 -29.28 16.57
C GLN A 178 7.06 -30.60 15.79
N THR A 179 7.35 -30.53 14.50
CA THR A 179 7.43 -31.66 13.57
C THR A 179 8.78 -31.68 12.87
N VAL A 180 9.12 -32.81 12.27
CA VAL A 180 10.29 -32.97 11.40
C VAL A 180 9.82 -33.09 9.96
N GLY A 181 10.35 -32.28 9.06
CA GLY A 181 10.01 -32.28 7.64
C GLY A 181 10.14 -30.90 7.03
N THR A 182 9.80 -30.78 5.78
CA THR A 182 9.87 -29.52 5.02
C THR A 182 8.48 -28.90 4.91
N LEU A 183 8.36 -27.66 5.34
CA LEU A 183 7.15 -26.84 5.24
C LEU A 183 7.36 -25.70 4.25
N HIS A 184 6.38 -25.45 3.41
CA HIS A 184 6.31 -24.24 2.59
C HIS A 184 5.37 -23.24 3.28
N LEU A 185 5.84 -22.01 3.46
CA LEU A 185 5.15 -20.94 4.22
C LEU A 185 5.11 -19.68 3.38
N ASP A 186 3.96 -19.00 3.38
CA ASP A 186 3.77 -17.76 2.65
C ASP A 186 2.69 -16.89 3.30
N MET A 187 2.63 -15.62 2.97
CA MET A 187 1.63 -14.65 3.45
C MET A 187 1.45 -14.71 4.97
N ILE A 188 2.58 -14.67 5.69
CA ILE A 188 2.59 -14.72 7.15
C ILE A 188 2.22 -13.35 7.70
N SER A 189 1.08 -13.25 8.36
CA SER A 189 0.48 -11.98 8.78
C SER A 189 0.11 -11.98 10.26
N LEU A 190 0.19 -10.80 10.88
CA LEU A 190 -0.24 -10.56 12.24
C LEU A 190 -0.93 -9.20 12.34
N PHE A 191 -2.23 -9.19 12.60
CA PHE A 191 -3.01 -7.96 12.73
C PHE A 191 -3.58 -7.81 14.14
N PRO A 192 -3.58 -6.61 14.74
CA PRO A 192 -4.38 -6.36 15.92
C PRO A 192 -5.87 -6.48 15.56
N GLN A 193 -6.70 -6.99 16.50
CA GLN A 193 -8.16 -6.92 16.34
C GLN A 193 -8.68 -5.51 16.58
N ASN A 194 -7.96 -4.71 17.37
CA ASN A 194 -8.24 -3.30 17.60
C ASN A 194 -7.72 -2.45 16.44
N THR A 195 -8.50 -2.37 15.38
CA THR A 195 -8.25 -1.53 14.20
C THR A 195 -9.22 -0.35 14.17
N PHE A 196 -8.94 0.64 13.33
CA PHE A 196 -9.86 1.76 13.11
C PHE A 196 -11.21 1.26 12.61
N LYS A 197 -12.30 1.68 13.29
CA LYS A 197 -13.68 1.19 13.06
C LYS A 197 -13.87 -0.33 13.14
N GLY A 198 -12.89 -1.07 13.67
CA GLY A 198 -12.97 -2.52 13.83
C GLY A 198 -12.89 -3.32 12.52
N HIS A 199 -12.40 -2.73 11.44
CA HIS A 199 -12.24 -3.44 10.18
C HIS A 199 -11.18 -4.53 10.27
N LYS A 200 -11.52 -5.73 9.84
CA LYS A 200 -10.57 -6.85 9.79
C LYS A 200 -9.42 -6.51 8.83
N ASN A 201 -8.18 -6.76 9.25
CA ASN A 201 -6.97 -6.40 8.50
C ASN A 201 -6.98 -4.92 8.06
N GLY A 202 -7.51 -4.07 8.93
CA GLY A 202 -7.74 -2.65 8.64
C GLY A 202 -6.55 -1.75 8.97
N LEU A 203 -6.87 -0.51 9.31
CA LEU A 203 -5.88 0.52 9.63
C LEU A 203 -5.58 0.57 11.12
N ARG A 204 -4.41 1.05 11.48
CA ARG A 204 -4.04 1.34 12.86
C ARG A 204 -5.02 2.34 13.47
N ALA A 205 -5.61 1.95 14.60
CA ALA A 205 -6.66 2.75 15.25
C ALA A 205 -6.15 4.13 15.70
N ASP A 206 -4.92 4.21 16.21
CA ASP A 206 -4.31 5.45 16.70
C ASP A 206 -4.01 6.44 15.55
N LEU A 207 -3.36 5.99 14.48
CA LEU A 207 -3.01 6.86 13.36
C LEU A 207 -4.25 7.28 12.56
N ALA A 208 -5.13 6.34 12.25
CA ALA A 208 -6.34 6.64 11.51
C ALA A 208 -7.29 7.57 12.29
N GLN A 209 -7.37 7.44 13.62
CA GLN A 209 -8.13 8.36 14.47
C GLN A 209 -7.52 9.77 14.45
N THR A 210 -6.18 9.88 14.52
CA THR A 210 -5.50 11.18 14.44
C THR A 210 -5.83 11.90 13.12
N LEU A 211 -5.83 11.16 12.00
CA LEU A 211 -6.22 11.71 10.70
C LEU A 211 -7.71 12.08 10.65
N ALA A 212 -8.59 11.27 11.24
CA ALA A 212 -10.01 11.55 11.34
C ALA A 212 -10.32 12.82 12.14
N ASP A 213 -9.56 13.06 13.23
CA ASP A 213 -9.72 14.23 14.10
C ASP A 213 -9.36 15.56 13.41
N LEU A 214 -8.64 15.52 12.29
CA LEU A 214 -8.41 16.69 11.43
C LEU A 214 -9.66 17.11 10.66
N HIS A 215 -10.70 16.26 10.62
CA HIS A 215 -11.93 16.47 9.84
C HIS A 215 -11.67 16.83 8.37
N PRO A 216 -10.83 16.08 7.64
CA PRO A 216 -10.51 16.40 6.26
C PRO A 216 -11.76 16.30 5.38
N ARG A 217 -11.85 17.16 4.38
CA ARG A 217 -12.95 17.13 3.42
C ARG A 217 -12.70 16.21 2.25
N PHE A 218 -11.43 15.92 1.98
CA PHE A 218 -11.01 14.94 0.98
C PHE A 218 -9.70 14.28 1.42
N VAL A 219 -9.42 13.12 0.84
CA VAL A 219 -8.12 12.43 0.93
C VAL A 219 -7.62 12.16 -0.47
N ARG A 220 -6.45 12.72 -0.82
CA ARG A 220 -5.75 12.50 -2.08
C ARG A 220 -4.75 11.37 -1.89
N PHE A 221 -4.86 10.32 -2.67
CA PHE A 221 -4.06 9.07 -2.56
C PHE A 221 -3.86 8.39 -3.92
N PRO A 222 -2.99 7.39 -4.08
CA PRO A 222 -2.09 6.74 -3.12
C PRO A 222 -0.78 7.51 -2.96
N GLY A 223 -0.67 8.66 -3.55
CA GLY A 223 0.48 9.52 -3.55
C GLY A 223 0.51 10.45 -4.74
N GLY A 224 1.65 11.09 -4.91
CA GLY A 224 2.04 11.86 -6.07
C GLY A 224 2.99 11.05 -6.94
N CYS A 225 4.29 11.12 -6.66
CA CYS A 225 5.31 10.35 -7.39
C CYS A 225 5.07 8.84 -7.33
N VAL A 226 4.53 8.31 -6.24
CA VAL A 226 4.17 6.89 -6.13
C VAL A 226 3.09 6.49 -7.14
N ALA A 227 2.13 7.36 -7.45
CA ALA A 227 1.10 7.08 -8.46
C ALA A 227 1.70 6.92 -9.86
N HIS A 228 2.71 7.74 -10.18
CA HIS A 228 3.45 7.69 -11.44
C HIS A 228 4.47 6.57 -11.52
N GLY A 229 5.16 6.27 -10.40
CA GLY A 229 6.23 5.28 -10.35
C GLY A 229 7.52 5.69 -11.09
N ASP A 230 8.49 4.77 -11.05
CA ASP A 230 9.79 4.91 -11.71
C ASP A 230 9.79 4.11 -13.04
N GLY A 231 9.24 4.73 -14.05
CA GLY A 231 9.04 4.10 -15.35
C GLY A 231 7.71 3.35 -15.45
N ILE A 232 7.39 2.96 -16.70
CA ILE A 232 6.06 2.44 -17.07
C ILE A 232 5.71 1.14 -16.36
N ASP A 233 6.71 0.28 -16.12
CA ASP A 233 6.52 -1.01 -15.43
C ASP A 233 6.32 -0.84 -13.92
N ASN A 234 6.53 0.37 -13.40
CA ASN A 234 6.42 0.70 -11.99
C ASN A 234 5.26 1.67 -11.68
N ILE A 235 4.44 2.01 -12.67
CA ILE A 235 3.21 2.79 -12.45
C ILE A 235 2.31 2.06 -11.45
N TYR A 236 1.72 2.81 -10.52
CA TYR A 236 0.80 2.25 -9.54
C TYR A 236 -0.48 1.75 -10.24
N ASP A 237 -0.46 0.46 -10.60
CA ASP A 237 -1.65 -0.24 -11.08
C ASP A 237 -2.61 -0.48 -9.91
N TRP A 238 -3.63 0.36 -9.78
CA TRP A 238 -4.61 0.26 -8.73
C TRP A 238 -5.38 -1.08 -8.73
N LYS A 239 -5.60 -1.70 -9.91
CA LYS A 239 -6.26 -3.02 -10.02
C LYS A 239 -5.48 -4.11 -9.31
N GLY A 240 -4.14 -4.02 -9.34
CA GLY A 240 -3.29 -4.93 -8.58
C GLY A 240 -3.25 -4.66 -7.08
N SER A 241 -3.95 -3.64 -6.57
CA SER A 241 -4.03 -3.32 -5.14
C SER A 241 -5.36 -3.70 -4.48
N ILE A 242 -6.25 -4.38 -5.21
CA ILE A 242 -7.57 -4.82 -4.74
C ILE A 242 -7.68 -6.35 -4.73
N GLY A 243 -8.73 -6.87 -4.10
CA GLY A 243 -8.94 -8.32 -3.97
C GLY A 243 -8.20 -8.95 -2.79
N PRO A 244 -8.11 -10.29 -2.73
CA PRO A 244 -7.42 -11.01 -1.68
C PRO A 244 -5.96 -10.60 -1.57
N LEU A 245 -5.41 -10.55 -0.35
CA LEU A 245 -4.04 -10.07 -0.13
C LEU A 245 -2.98 -10.88 -0.87
N GLU A 246 -3.19 -12.19 -0.99
CA GLU A 246 -2.30 -13.11 -1.72
C GLU A 246 -2.33 -12.90 -3.24
N ALA A 247 -3.35 -12.24 -3.77
CA ALA A 247 -3.48 -11.93 -5.19
C ALA A 247 -3.01 -10.51 -5.55
N ARG A 248 -2.73 -9.66 -4.56
CA ARG A 248 -2.24 -8.31 -4.82
C ARG A 248 -0.79 -8.35 -5.29
N LYS A 249 -0.48 -7.60 -6.33
CA LYS A 249 0.88 -7.54 -6.87
C LYS A 249 1.71 -6.56 -6.06
N PRO A 250 2.79 -6.97 -5.38
CA PRO A 250 3.72 -6.06 -4.71
C PRO A 250 4.33 -5.08 -5.70
N LEU A 251 4.80 -3.95 -5.20
CA LEU A 251 5.40 -2.91 -6.01
C LEU A 251 6.67 -2.39 -5.33
N ARG A 252 7.73 -2.16 -6.12
CA ARG A 252 8.84 -1.35 -5.66
C ARG A 252 8.39 0.10 -5.50
N ASN A 253 8.55 0.65 -4.32
CA ASN A 253 8.33 2.07 -4.09
C ASN A 253 9.52 2.86 -4.64
N LEU A 254 9.26 3.91 -5.43
CA LEU A 254 10.33 4.75 -5.98
C LEU A 254 11.19 5.46 -4.90
N TRP A 255 10.66 5.58 -3.69
CA TRP A 255 11.39 6.11 -2.53
C TRP A 255 12.36 5.12 -1.89
N GLY A 256 12.50 3.93 -2.48
CA GLY A 256 13.55 2.97 -2.16
C GLY A 256 13.18 1.92 -1.11
N TYR A 257 11.94 1.47 -1.11
CA TYR A 257 11.49 0.34 -0.31
C TYR A 257 10.37 -0.45 -1.01
N HIS A 258 9.92 -1.52 -0.37
CA HIS A 258 8.89 -2.42 -0.87
C HIS A 258 7.49 -2.00 -0.42
N GLN A 259 6.50 -2.13 -1.29
CA GLN A 259 5.08 -1.97 -0.98
C GLN A 259 4.35 -3.29 -1.21
N THR A 260 3.70 -3.83 -0.18
CA THR A 260 2.84 -5.02 -0.32
C THR A 260 1.49 -4.71 -0.97
N ARG A 261 1.13 -3.43 -1.03
CA ARG A 261 -0.20 -2.92 -1.41
C ARG A 261 -1.35 -3.54 -0.57
N GLY A 262 -1.04 -3.90 0.68
CA GLY A 262 -2.04 -4.29 1.67
C GLY A 262 -3.00 -3.14 1.98
N LEU A 263 -2.48 -1.91 2.09
CA LEU A 263 -3.26 -0.67 1.99
C LEU A 263 -3.40 -0.33 0.50
N GLY A 264 -4.49 -0.77 -0.11
CA GLY A 264 -4.80 -0.56 -1.51
C GLY A 264 -6.01 0.35 -1.72
N TYR A 265 -6.49 0.42 -2.96
CA TYR A 265 -7.58 1.34 -3.31
C TYR A 265 -8.85 1.07 -2.52
N PHE A 266 -9.20 -0.18 -2.28
CA PHE A 266 -10.38 -0.53 -1.47
C PHE A 266 -10.27 0.04 -0.05
N GLU A 267 -9.12 -0.10 0.60
CA GLU A 267 -8.88 0.38 1.95
C GLU A 267 -8.86 1.92 2.01
N TYR A 268 -8.32 2.60 1.01
CA TYR A 268 -8.37 4.06 0.92
C TYR A 268 -9.80 4.58 0.78
N PHE A 269 -10.59 3.98 -0.11
CA PHE A 269 -11.99 4.38 -0.29
C PHE A 269 -12.80 4.15 0.98
N ARG A 270 -12.63 3.00 1.63
CA ARG A 270 -13.29 2.70 2.90
C ARG A 270 -12.88 3.67 3.99
N PHE A 271 -11.60 4.03 4.08
CA PHE A 271 -11.13 5.02 5.03
C PHE A 271 -11.77 6.39 4.79
N CYS A 272 -11.88 6.84 3.55
CA CYS A 272 -12.58 8.08 3.21
C CYS A 272 -14.04 8.05 3.69
N GLU A 273 -14.76 6.95 3.43
CA GLU A 273 -16.13 6.77 3.91
C GLU A 273 -16.24 6.79 5.43
N ASP A 274 -15.34 6.08 6.12
CA ASP A 274 -15.29 6.01 7.59
C ASP A 274 -15.10 7.35 8.28
N ILE A 275 -14.38 8.28 7.65
CA ILE A 275 -14.11 9.62 8.18
C ILE A 275 -14.97 10.72 7.57
N GLY A 276 -15.84 10.38 6.61
CA GLY A 276 -16.72 11.32 5.92
C GLY A 276 -15.99 12.28 4.98
N ALA A 277 -14.85 11.86 4.42
CA ALA A 277 -14.06 12.60 3.43
C ALA A 277 -14.38 12.12 2.00
N GLU A 278 -14.25 13.03 1.02
CA GLU A 278 -14.34 12.66 -0.40
C GLU A 278 -13.04 11.98 -0.84
N PRO A 279 -13.09 10.83 -1.51
CA PRO A 279 -11.91 10.22 -2.10
C PRO A 279 -11.45 11.01 -3.34
N LEU A 280 -10.14 11.26 -3.42
CA LEU A 280 -9.48 11.85 -4.58
C LEU A 280 -8.33 10.93 -5.01
N PRO A 281 -8.62 9.80 -5.70
CA PRO A 281 -7.59 8.93 -6.24
C PRO A 281 -6.83 9.65 -7.35
N VAL A 282 -5.50 9.53 -7.34
CA VAL A 282 -4.60 10.07 -8.37
C VAL A 282 -4.14 8.94 -9.27
N LEU A 283 -4.27 9.14 -10.57
CA LEU A 283 -3.81 8.22 -11.61
C LEU A 283 -2.68 8.88 -12.42
N ALA A 284 -1.74 8.08 -12.87
CA ALA A 284 -0.72 8.55 -13.80
C ALA A 284 -1.37 9.07 -15.10
N ALA A 285 -0.86 10.19 -15.61
CA ALA A 285 -1.29 10.76 -16.90
C ALA A 285 -0.63 10.08 -18.10
N GLY A 286 -0.13 8.87 -17.94
CA GLY A 286 0.56 8.12 -18.99
C GLY A 286 2.04 8.44 -19.11
N VAL A 287 2.60 9.17 -18.19
CA VAL A 287 4.03 9.49 -18.05
C VAL A 287 4.50 9.13 -16.63
N PRO A 288 5.81 8.82 -16.37
CA PRO A 288 6.28 8.55 -15.03
C PRO A 288 6.55 9.82 -14.26
N CYS A 289 6.89 9.61 -13.01
CA CYS A 289 7.29 10.68 -12.10
C CYS A 289 8.49 11.47 -12.65
N GLN A 290 8.45 12.79 -12.54
CA GLN A 290 9.57 13.66 -12.86
C GLN A 290 10.82 13.36 -12.02
N ASN A 291 10.69 12.69 -10.88
CA ASN A 291 11.79 12.24 -10.05
C ASN A 291 12.36 10.87 -10.45
N SER A 292 11.82 10.23 -11.50
CA SER A 292 12.35 8.94 -11.94
C SER A 292 13.69 9.11 -12.66
N GLY A 293 14.60 8.15 -12.49
CA GLY A 293 15.86 8.14 -13.21
C GLY A 293 15.73 7.99 -14.74
N THR A 294 14.53 7.76 -15.23
CA THR A 294 14.21 7.50 -16.63
C THR A 294 13.71 8.73 -17.40
N HIS A 295 13.69 9.90 -16.78
CA HIS A 295 13.22 11.15 -17.40
C HIS A 295 13.79 11.47 -18.77
N SER A 296 15.11 11.32 -18.92
CA SER A 296 15.81 11.68 -20.15
C SER A 296 15.48 10.77 -21.35
N HIS A 297 14.74 9.69 -21.15
CA HIS A 297 14.43 8.69 -22.18
C HIS A 297 12.97 8.67 -22.58
N TYR A 298 12.18 9.57 -22.08
CA TYR A 298 10.72 9.53 -22.19
C TYR A 298 10.17 9.83 -23.56
N ALA A 299 10.76 10.81 -24.24
CA ALA A 299 10.36 11.17 -25.59
C ALA A 299 10.73 10.09 -26.61
N ASP A 300 11.85 9.39 -26.36
CA ASP A 300 12.45 8.54 -27.39
C ASP A 300 12.20 7.04 -27.21
N ASN A 301 11.87 6.57 -26.00
CA ASN A 301 11.85 5.14 -25.67
C ASN A 301 10.56 4.60 -25.09
N CYS A 302 9.45 5.36 -25.10
CA CYS A 302 8.18 4.78 -24.73
C CYS A 302 7.68 3.88 -25.87
N PRO A 303 7.67 2.54 -25.70
CA PRO A 303 7.16 1.67 -26.75
C PRO A 303 5.72 2.05 -27.09
N GLN A 304 5.40 2.20 -28.37
CA GLN A 304 4.03 2.52 -28.81
C GLN A 304 2.97 1.51 -28.30
N GLY A 305 3.41 0.30 -27.88
CA GLY A 305 2.58 -0.70 -27.24
C GLY A 305 2.16 -0.36 -25.81
N ALA A 306 3.06 0.27 -25.05
CA ALA A 306 2.79 0.71 -23.67
C ALA A 306 1.77 1.85 -23.63
N ASN A 307 1.76 2.72 -24.64
CA ASN A 307 0.73 3.74 -24.81
C ASN A 307 -0.66 3.13 -24.96
N LYS A 308 -0.77 2.01 -25.69
CA LYS A 308 -2.06 1.32 -25.87
C LYS A 308 -2.57 0.68 -24.57
N GLU A 309 -1.69 0.24 -23.68
CA GLU A 309 -2.10 -0.33 -22.41
C GLU A 309 -2.45 0.75 -21.37
N LEU A 310 -1.71 1.85 -21.33
CA LEU A 310 -2.09 3.03 -20.54
C LEU A 310 -3.35 3.69 -21.08
N MET A 311 -3.53 3.71 -22.39
CA MET A 311 -4.77 4.16 -23.04
C MET A 311 -5.93 3.20 -22.78
N ARG A 312 -5.70 1.90 -22.74
CA ARG A 312 -6.67 0.93 -22.24
C ARG A 312 -6.99 1.16 -20.77
N TYR A 313 -6.01 1.54 -19.97
CA TYR A 313 -6.20 1.93 -18.57
C TYR A 313 -7.11 3.15 -18.44
N GLY A 314 -6.83 4.21 -19.19
CA GLY A 314 -7.67 5.39 -19.27
C GLY A 314 -9.01 5.13 -20.01
N GLN A 315 -8.98 4.36 -21.11
CA GLN A 315 -10.16 4.08 -21.94
C GLN A 315 -11.02 2.93 -21.43
N GLN A 316 -10.45 1.93 -20.82
CA GLN A 316 -11.24 0.93 -20.07
C GLN A 316 -11.73 1.50 -18.76
N GLY A 317 -11.42 2.77 -18.54
CA GLY A 317 -12.05 3.78 -17.65
C GLY A 317 -13.03 3.27 -16.64
N GLY A 318 -13.22 2.07 -16.74
CA GLY A 318 -13.85 1.35 -15.70
C GLY A 318 -12.90 1.39 -14.52
N ILE A 319 -12.97 2.46 -13.74
CA ILE A 319 -12.88 2.24 -12.32
C ILE A 319 -14.06 1.32 -12.10
N PRO A 320 -13.92 -0.01 -11.97
CA PRO A 320 -15.04 -0.88 -11.67
C PRO A 320 -15.36 -0.70 -10.20
N MET A 321 -15.78 0.52 -9.88
CA MET A 321 -16.31 0.88 -8.57
C MET A 321 -17.59 0.11 -8.29
N GLU A 322 -18.21 -0.44 -9.34
CA GLU A 322 -19.40 -1.27 -9.24
C GLU A 322 -19.07 -2.72 -8.89
N GLU A 323 -17.89 -3.24 -9.24
CA GLU A 323 -17.49 -4.63 -8.98
C GLU A 323 -16.66 -4.81 -7.70
N MET A 324 -15.85 -3.82 -7.31
CA MET A 324 -15.00 -3.87 -6.10
C MET A 324 -15.75 -4.11 -4.78
N PRO A 325 -16.92 -3.50 -4.55
CA PRO A 325 -17.53 -3.53 -3.22
C PRO A 325 -18.07 -4.89 -2.81
N ALA A 326 -18.65 -5.63 -3.74
CA ALA A 326 -19.39 -6.85 -3.41
C ALA A 326 -18.45 -7.99 -2.97
N GLU A 327 -17.35 -8.20 -3.67
CA GLU A 327 -16.36 -9.23 -3.34
C GLU A 327 -15.56 -8.94 -2.06
N ALA A 328 -15.36 -7.65 -1.78
CA ALA A 328 -14.66 -7.19 -0.58
C ALA A 328 -15.58 -7.00 0.65
N GLY A 329 -16.86 -7.35 0.54
CA GLY A 329 -17.83 -7.24 1.63
C GLY A 329 -18.40 -5.83 1.83
N HIS A 330 -18.26 -4.94 0.85
CA HIS A 330 -18.89 -3.62 0.83
C HIS A 330 -20.06 -3.62 -0.16
N PRO A 331 -21.32 -3.62 0.31
CA PRO A 331 -22.48 -3.92 -0.56
C PRO A 331 -22.90 -2.78 -1.49
N LYS A 332 -22.32 -1.59 -1.33
CA LYS A 332 -22.67 -0.38 -2.11
C LYS A 332 -21.43 0.16 -2.83
N PRO A 333 -21.59 0.76 -4.03
CA PRO A 333 -20.50 1.50 -4.67
C PRO A 333 -20.01 2.65 -3.78
N PHE A 334 -18.73 2.93 -3.82
CA PHE A 334 -18.17 4.14 -3.25
C PHE A 334 -18.64 5.36 -4.08
N ASN A 335 -18.95 6.47 -3.43
CA ASN A 335 -19.43 7.67 -4.10
C ASN A 335 -18.24 8.51 -4.61
N LEU A 336 -17.65 8.12 -5.74
CA LEU A 336 -16.53 8.84 -6.36
C LEU A 336 -17.04 10.10 -7.06
N LYS A 337 -16.47 11.25 -6.70
CA LYS A 337 -16.77 12.55 -7.31
C LYS A 337 -15.57 13.20 -7.99
N TYR A 338 -14.38 12.86 -7.56
CA TYR A 338 -13.13 13.47 -7.98
C TYR A 338 -12.13 12.41 -8.41
N ILE A 339 -11.34 12.74 -9.44
CA ILE A 339 -10.21 11.94 -9.89
C ILE A 339 -9.07 12.87 -10.27
N GLY A 340 -7.87 12.64 -9.72
CA GLY A 340 -6.65 13.31 -10.15
C GLY A 340 -6.05 12.59 -11.35
N ILE A 341 -5.66 13.34 -12.37
CA ILE A 341 -4.93 12.84 -13.52
C ILE A 341 -3.60 13.56 -13.60
N GLY A 342 -2.52 12.82 -13.37
CA GLY A 342 -1.19 13.37 -13.25
C GLY A 342 -0.83 13.86 -11.86
N ASN A 343 0.46 14.14 -11.67
CA ASN A 343 1.03 14.74 -10.46
C ASN A 343 2.35 15.40 -10.78
N GLU A 344 2.44 16.71 -10.63
CA GLU A 344 3.69 17.45 -10.83
C GLU A 344 4.37 17.15 -12.16
N ASP A 345 3.58 16.93 -13.21
CA ASP A 345 4.11 16.54 -14.51
C ASP A 345 4.85 17.70 -15.19
N MET A 346 5.92 17.36 -15.88
CA MET A 346 6.49 18.23 -16.89
C MET A 346 5.53 18.28 -18.09
N ILE A 347 5.11 19.47 -18.48
CA ILE A 347 4.09 19.66 -19.53
C ILE A 347 4.76 19.57 -20.89
N THR A 348 5.03 18.34 -21.33
CA THR A 348 5.59 18.03 -22.63
C THR A 348 4.48 17.74 -23.64
N GLU A 349 4.78 17.76 -24.93
CA GLU A 349 3.82 17.37 -25.99
C GLU A 349 3.23 15.98 -25.76
N VAL A 350 4.02 15.05 -25.25
CA VAL A 350 3.59 13.69 -24.92
C VAL A 350 2.60 13.67 -23.75
N PHE A 351 2.87 14.48 -22.71
CA PHE A 351 1.95 14.64 -21.61
C PHE A 351 0.63 15.25 -22.08
N GLU A 352 0.69 16.35 -22.84
CA GLU A 352 -0.51 17.05 -23.36
C GLU A 352 -1.41 16.10 -24.16
N GLU A 353 -0.84 15.31 -25.08
CA GLU A 353 -1.58 14.33 -25.87
C GLU A 353 -2.30 13.30 -24.98
N ARG A 354 -1.57 12.73 -24.03
CA ARG A 354 -2.08 11.66 -23.15
C ARG A 354 -3.10 12.18 -22.15
N PHE A 355 -2.80 13.29 -21.51
CA PHE A 355 -3.74 13.95 -20.60
C PHE A 355 -5.06 14.29 -21.30
N ALA A 356 -4.99 14.93 -22.47
CA ALA A 356 -6.17 15.30 -23.24
C ALA A 356 -7.01 14.08 -23.62
N MET A 357 -6.37 12.96 -23.99
CA MET A 357 -7.05 11.72 -24.33
C MET A 357 -7.75 11.09 -23.13
N ILE A 358 -7.06 10.99 -21.98
CA ILE A 358 -7.63 10.44 -20.75
C ILE A 358 -8.77 11.33 -20.27
N TYR A 359 -8.55 12.64 -20.23
CA TYR A 359 -9.55 13.63 -19.83
C TYR A 359 -10.84 13.51 -20.65
N LYS A 360 -10.72 13.49 -21.97
CA LYS A 360 -11.88 13.35 -22.87
C LYS A 360 -12.62 12.02 -22.64
N ALA A 361 -11.88 10.92 -22.46
CA ALA A 361 -12.48 9.60 -22.22
C ALA A 361 -13.24 9.55 -20.87
N VAL A 362 -12.71 10.18 -19.82
CA VAL A 362 -13.39 10.30 -18.52
C VAL A 362 -14.65 11.15 -18.68
N ARG A 363 -14.54 12.32 -19.31
CA ARG A 363 -15.69 13.24 -19.50
C ARG A 363 -16.80 12.64 -20.34
N GLU A 364 -16.46 11.81 -21.34
CA GLU A 364 -17.44 11.13 -22.18
C GLU A 364 -18.20 10.04 -21.42
N LYS A 365 -17.48 9.22 -20.63
CA LYS A 365 -18.07 8.06 -19.94
C LYS A 365 -18.63 8.38 -18.58
N HIS A 366 -18.05 9.34 -17.88
CA HIS A 366 -18.34 9.71 -16.50
C HIS A 366 -18.43 11.23 -16.34
N PRO A 367 -19.43 11.88 -16.99
CA PRO A 367 -19.59 13.34 -16.92
C PRO A 367 -19.85 13.87 -15.49
N GLU A 368 -20.28 13.00 -14.58
CA GLU A 368 -20.52 13.29 -13.16
C GLU A 368 -19.23 13.43 -12.35
N ILE A 369 -18.10 12.90 -12.84
CA ILE A 369 -16.80 12.96 -12.15
C ILE A 369 -16.09 14.26 -12.48
N THR A 370 -15.63 14.97 -11.47
CA THR A 370 -14.75 16.12 -11.59
C THR A 370 -13.31 15.66 -11.73
N VAL A 371 -12.69 15.95 -12.87
CA VAL A 371 -11.27 15.72 -13.06
C VAL A 371 -10.47 16.86 -12.46
N VAL A 372 -9.44 16.51 -11.70
CA VAL A 372 -8.42 17.42 -11.18
C VAL A 372 -7.16 17.21 -12.02
N GLY A 373 -6.77 18.21 -12.79
CA GLY A 373 -5.58 18.17 -13.66
C GLY A 373 -4.34 18.73 -12.96
N THR A 374 -3.16 18.22 -13.27
CA THR A 374 -1.90 18.81 -12.83
C THR A 374 -1.53 20.03 -13.69
N VAL A 375 -0.91 21.03 -13.09
CA VAL A 375 -0.38 22.23 -13.79
C VAL A 375 1.12 22.42 -13.54
N GLY A 376 1.84 21.30 -13.44
CA GLY A 376 3.30 21.30 -13.28
C GLY A 376 3.77 21.10 -11.84
N PRO A 377 5.10 20.98 -11.65
CA PRO A 377 5.70 20.66 -10.36
C PRO A 377 5.88 21.86 -9.44
N PHE A 378 5.75 23.10 -9.97
CA PHE A 378 6.02 24.33 -9.25
C PHE A 378 4.94 25.39 -9.51
N TYR A 379 4.83 26.36 -8.65
CA TYR A 379 3.87 27.47 -8.70
C TYR A 379 4.21 28.54 -9.75
N GLU A 380 5.31 28.40 -10.48
CA GLU A 380 5.77 29.31 -11.53
C GLU A 380 6.62 28.56 -12.57
N GLY A 381 6.94 29.22 -13.67
CA GLY A 381 7.77 28.69 -14.72
C GLY A 381 6.97 28.17 -15.92
N THR A 382 7.69 27.53 -16.86
CA THR A 382 7.12 27.10 -18.14
C THR A 382 6.05 26.03 -17.94
N ASP A 383 6.33 25.00 -17.15
CA ASP A 383 5.36 23.92 -16.91
C ASP A 383 4.07 24.44 -16.27
N TYR A 384 4.18 25.38 -15.32
CA TYR A 384 3.01 26.02 -14.73
C TYR A 384 2.17 26.79 -15.77
N ALA A 385 2.82 27.60 -16.59
CA ALA A 385 2.14 28.39 -17.63
C ALA A 385 1.47 27.49 -18.67
N GLU A 386 2.17 26.46 -19.18
CA GLU A 386 1.67 25.50 -20.14
C GLU A 386 0.58 24.61 -19.55
N GLY A 387 0.71 24.18 -18.30
CA GLY A 387 -0.33 23.41 -17.60
C GLY A 387 -1.63 24.18 -17.47
N TRP A 388 -1.56 25.46 -17.09
CA TRP A 388 -2.74 26.33 -17.05
C TRP A 388 -3.32 26.59 -18.43
N ARG A 389 -2.49 26.77 -19.48
CA ARG A 389 -2.95 26.87 -20.87
C ARG A 389 -3.74 25.62 -21.27
N LEU A 390 -3.15 24.43 -21.08
CA LEU A 390 -3.77 23.16 -21.42
C LEU A 390 -5.09 22.95 -20.70
N ALA A 391 -5.11 23.17 -19.37
CA ALA A 391 -6.31 23.06 -18.56
C ALA A 391 -7.43 23.98 -19.03
N THR A 392 -7.07 25.22 -19.40
CA THR A 392 -8.02 26.23 -19.90
C THR A 392 -8.58 25.81 -21.29
N GLU A 393 -7.73 25.39 -22.21
CA GLU A 393 -8.13 24.96 -23.54
C GLU A 393 -9.05 23.73 -23.53
N LEU A 394 -8.78 22.79 -22.61
CA LEU A 394 -9.61 21.59 -22.45
C LEU A 394 -10.86 21.83 -21.60
N GLY A 395 -10.95 22.96 -20.89
CA GLY A 395 -12.03 23.24 -19.94
C GLY A 395 -11.99 22.34 -18.71
N VAL A 396 -10.80 22.06 -18.21
CA VAL A 396 -10.61 21.26 -16.97
C VAL A 396 -11.19 22.04 -15.79
N PRO A 397 -12.15 21.48 -15.02
CA PRO A 397 -12.88 22.26 -14.03
C PRO A 397 -12.11 22.55 -12.75
N MET A 398 -11.02 21.80 -12.47
CA MET A 398 -10.21 21.92 -11.26
C MET A 398 -8.77 21.52 -11.58
N VAL A 399 -7.83 22.23 -10.99
CA VAL A 399 -6.39 21.95 -11.15
C VAL A 399 -5.73 21.74 -9.79
N ASP A 400 -4.59 21.07 -9.82
CA ASP A 400 -3.74 20.76 -8.69
C ASP A 400 -2.44 21.58 -8.85
N GLU A 401 -2.27 22.60 -8.00
CA GLU A 401 -1.07 23.45 -7.93
C GLU A 401 -0.20 23.04 -6.74
N HIS A 402 1.10 23.04 -6.92
CA HIS A 402 2.07 22.64 -5.90
C HIS A 402 2.97 23.81 -5.50
N TYR A 403 3.07 24.03 -4.18
CA TYR A 403 3.80 25.15 -3.59
C TYR A 403 4.86 24.65 -2.62
N TYR A 404 6.13 24.75 -3.00
CA TYR A 404 7.29 24.50 -2.15
C TYR A 404 7.96 25.81 -1.83
N VAL A 405 7.40 26.56 -0.87
CA VAL A 405 7.76 27.95 -0.58
C VAL A 405 8.03 28.14 0.91
N ASP A 406 8.81 29.17 1.24
CA ASP A 406 9.03 29.56 2.62
C ASP A 406 7.73 30.10 3.28
N PRO A 407 7.55 29.90 4.60
CA PRO A 407 6.36 30.40 5.30
C PRO A 407 6.09 31.89 5.13
N GLY A 408 7.14 32.69 4.89
CA GLY A 408 7.01 34.15 4.67
C GLY A 408 6.55 34.52 3.26
N TRP A 409 6.47 33.57 2.34
CA TRP A 409 5.97 33.81 0.98
C TRP A 409 4.42 33.88 0.98
N MET A 410 3.76 33.11 1.83
CA MET A 410 2.31 33.13 2.03
C MET A 410 1.90 34.36 2.87
#